data_c2328686c7364779b06b8e1f94367ebe
#
_entry.id   c2328686c7364779b06b8e1f94367ebe
#
_cell.length_a   1.000
_cell.length_b   1.000
_cell.length_c   1.000
_cell.angle_alpha   90.00
_cell.angle_beta   90.00
_cell.angle_gamma   90.00
#
_symmetry.space_group_name_H-M   'P 1'
#
loop_
_entity.id
_entity.type
_entity.pdbx_description
1 polymer ?
#
loop_
_entity_poly.entity_id
_entity_poly.type
_entity_poly.pdbx_seq_one_letter_code
_entity_poly.pdbx_strand_id
1 'polypeptide(L)'
;MARQDAEGRGVTERSAPLWRPTAERVAQAELTKFSEVVAERFPEIDASTYAALHPWSITSTSDFWRCIWDYSDVIASHESDDVVCDLDKMPGASWFPAARLNFAENLLRRRGDQTAIISLLENGARTETSFDDLYQQVAAIAAALSARGVAPGDRVAGFMPNVTETVVAMLAATSLGAVWTSCSPDFGFQGVMDRFGQVKPKVLFAANGYYYNGRAHDSLDKVRQIAEEIESLEQVVIVELIEQAPDTADSGGVASHLTGHIEGHTDAHISNAVLFSDWQRKHADVTEIAFEQLP
;
A
#
# COMPACT_ATOMS: atom_id res chain seq x y z
N MET A 1 2.86 30.75 61.25
CA MET A 1 2.89 31.21 59.86
C MET A 1 2.23 30.13 59.00
N ALA A 2 1.01 30.42 58.58
CA ALA A 2 0.12 29.48 57.90
C ALA A 2 0.54 29.25 56.46
N ARG A 3 0.55 27.98 56.03
CA ARG A 3 0.55 27.59 54.63
C ARG A 3 -0.87 27.72 54.09
N GLN A 4 -1.07 28.59 53.12
CA GLN A 4 -2.33 28.74 52.38
C GLN A 4 -2.42 27.60 51.35
N ASP A 5 -3.54 26.93 51.41
CA ASP A 5 -3.97 25.86 50.51
C ASP A 5 -4.25 26.42 49.13
N ALA A 6 -3.66 25.77 48.10
CA ALA A 6 -3.98 26.05 46.70
C ALA A 6 -5.15 25.18 46.29
N GLU A 7 -6.35 25.60 46.66
CA GLU A 7 -7.60 25.05 46.10
C GLU A 7 -7.88 25.60 44.67
N GLY A 8 -8.36 24.75 43.78
CA GLY A 8 -9.15 25.12 42.65
C GLY A 8 -8.44 25.32 41.34
N ARG A 9 -7.88 24.26 40.73
CA ARG A 9 -7.90 24.17 39.27
C ARG A 9 -9.27 23.62 38.86
N GLY A 10 -10.17 24.56 38.47
CA GLY A 10 -11.45 24.23 37.93
C GLY A 10 -11.35 23.22 36.79
N VAL A 11 -12.19 22.20 36.84
CA VAL A 11 -12.44 21.28 35.73
C VAL A 11 -12.88 22.17 34.56
N THR A 12 -12.00 22.34 33.57
CA THR A 12 -12.36 23.04 32.33
C THR A 12 -13.56 22.34 31.76
N GLU A 13 -14.71 23.03 31.69
CA GLU A 13 -15.88 22.59 30.94
C GLU A 13 -15.38 22.09 29.56
N ARG A 14 -15.59 20.83 29.26
CA ARG A 14 -15.29 20.31 27.93
C ARG A 14 -16.12 21.12 26.95
N SER A 15 -15.48 21.95 26.15
CA SER A 15 -16.15 22.71 25.10
C SER A 15 -16.98 21.77 24.24
N ALA A 16 -18.17 22.22 23.83
CA ALA A 16 -19.04 21.43 22.95
C ALA A 16 -18.25 20.98 21.70
N PRO A 17 -18.39 19.72 21.24
CA PRO A 17 -17.68 19.24 20.07
C PRO A 17 -18.02 20.10 18.85
N LEU A 18 -17.00 20.44 18.05
CA LEU A 18 -17.16 21.24 16.84
C LEU A 18 -18.05 20.55 15.79
N TRP A 19 -18.11 19.23 15.81
CA TRP A 19 -18.91 18.42 14.91
C TRP A 19 -19.38 17.13 15.60
N ARG A 20 -20.58 16.65 15.21
CA ARG A 20 -21.13 15.34 15.59
C ARG A 20 -21.73 14.68 14.37
N PRO A 21 -21.58 13.34 14.20
CA PRO A 21 -22.28 12.61 13.15
C PRO A 21 -23.80 12.66 13.36
N THR A 22 -24.56 12.62 12.27
CA THR A 22 -26.01 12.43 12.32
C THR A 22 -26.33 11.01 12.81
N ALA A 23 -27.53 10.80 13.36
CA ALA A 23 -27.99 9.47 13.77
C ALA A 23 -27.98 8.47 12.59
N GLU A 24 -28.36 8.91 11.40
CA GLU A 24 -28.32 8.11 10.18
C GLU A 24 -26.88 7.66 9.84
N ARG A 25 -25.90 8.58 9.88
CA ARG A 25 -24.49 8.26 9.66
C ARG A 25 -23.95 7.26 10.69
N VAL A 26 -24.36 7.39 11.95
CA VAL A 26 -24.00 6.43 13.01
C VAL A 26 -24.59 5.05 12.71
N ALA A 27 -25.87 4.97 12.36
CA ALA A 27 -26.53 3.71 12.03
C ALA A 27 -25.93 2.99 10.82
N GLN A 28 -25.40 3.74 9.85
CA GLN A 28 -24.75 3.19 8.65
C GLN A 28 -23.26 2.87 8.85
N ALA A 29 -22.67 3.23 9.99
CA ALA A 29 -21.24 3.01 10.22
C ALA A 29 -20.92 1.52 10.40
N GLU A 30 -19.79 1.07 9.83
CA GLU A 30 -19.36 -0.34 9.97
C GLU A 30 -19.16 -0.75 11.43
N LEU A 31 -18.70 0.18 12.29
CA LEU A 31 -18.59 -0.09 13.73
C LEU A 31 -19.97 -0.42 14.36
N THR A 32 -21.05 0.25 13.95
CA THR A 32 -22.39 -0.03 14.45
C THR A 32 -22.84 -1.42 14.02
N LYS A 33 -22.69 -1.76 12.74
CA LYS A 33 -23.00 -3.10 12.21
C LYS A 33 -22.18 -4.19 12.89
N PHE A 34 -20.88 -3.95 13.08
CA PHE A 34 -20.03 -4.88 13.82
C PHE A 34 -20.48 -5.05 15.28
N SER A 35 -20.88 -3.96 15.95
CA SER A 35 -21.42 -4.01 17.31
C SER A 35 -22.71 -4.84 17.40
N GLU A 36 -23.57 -4.79 16.38
CA GLU A 36 -24.77 -5.63 16.27
C GLU A 36 -24.40 -7.12 16.17
N VAL A 37 -23.41 -7.47 15.33
CA VAL A 37 -22.89 -8.84 15.22
C VAL A 37 -22.30 -9.33 16.55
N VAL A 38 -21.55 -8.49 17.25
CA VAL A 38 -21.02 -8.85 18.59
C VAL A 38 -22.13 -9.07 19.58
N ALA A 39 -23.15 -8.19 19.64
CA ALA A 39 -24.29 -8.34 20.55
C ALA A 39 -25.12 -9.60 20.27
N GLU A 40 -25.25 -10.01 19.01
CA GLU A 40 -25.92 -11.25 18.62
C GLU A 40 -25.12 -12.49 19.04
N ARG A 41 -23.82 -12.48 18.81
CA ARG A 41 -22.92 -13.62 19.07
C ARG A 41 -22.58 -13.78 20.55
N PHE A 42 -22.48 -12.67 21.28
CA PHE A 42 -22.13 -12.59 22.71
C PHE A 42 -23.15 -11.72 23.47
N PRO A 43 -24.34 -12.27 23.77
CA PRO A 43 -25.43 -11.47 24.38
C PRO A 43 -25.10 -10.88 25.77
N GLU A 44 -24.08 -11.42 26.43
CA GLU A 44 -23.58 -10.92 27.73
C GLU A 44 -22.70 -9.67 27.60
N ILE A 45 -22.28 -9.32 26.38
CA ILE A 45 -21.37 -8.19 26.13
C ILE A 45 -22.18 -6.93 25.78
N ASP A 46 -21.95 -5.86 26.53
CA ASP A 46 -22.44 -4.54 26.12
C ASP A 46 -21.62 -4.01 24.97
N ALA A 47 -22.13 -4.14 23.73
CA ALA A 47 -21.53 -3.61 22.52
C ALA A 47 -22.18 -2.29 22.08
N SER A 48 -23.02 -1.65 22.90
CA SER A 48 -23.80 -0.46 22.53
C SER A 48 -22.96 0.80 22.31
N THR A 49 -21.78 0.85 22.91
CA THR A 49 -20.84 1.99 22.78
C THR A 49 -19.41 1.51 22.59
N TYR A 50 -18.56 2.36 21.99
CA TYR A 50 -17.14 2.09 21.90
C TYR A 50 -16.50 1.87 23.29
N ALA A 51 -16.90 2.65 24.28
CA ALA A 51 -16.37 2.55 25.65
C ALA A 51 -16.69 1.21 26.33
N ALA A 52 -17.79 0.57 25.95
CA ALA A 52 -18.20 -0.76 26.43
C ALA A 52 -17.53 -1.88 25.60
N LEU A 53 -17.46 -1.73 24.28
CA LEU A 53 -16.86 -2.70 23.36
C LEU A 53 -15.35 -2.83 23.54
N HIS A 54 -14.63 -1.72 23.75
CA HIS A 54 -13.18 -1.71 23.86
C HIS A 54 -12.63 -2.60 24.99
N PRO A 55 -13.13 -2.57 26.24
CA PRO A 55 -12.65 -3.48 27.30
C PRO A 55 -12.75 -4.95 26.89
N TRP A 56 -13.85 -5.35 26.26
CA TRP A 56 -14.02 -6.72 25.77
C TRP A 56 -12.98 -7.06 24.71
N SER A 57 -12.72 -6.18 23.74
CA SER A 57 -11.76 -6.44 22.67
C SER A 57 -10.32 -6.72 23.14
N ILE A 58 -9.94 -6.20 24.31
CA ILE A 58 -8.62 -6.41 24.90
C ILE A 58 -8.57 -7.50 25.96
N THR A 59 -9.71 -7.89 26.56
CA THR A 59 -9.79 -8.98 27.55
C THR A 59 -10.15 -10.31 26.92
N SER A 60 -11.01 -10.31 25.89
CA SER A 60 -11.42 -11.48 25.11
C SER A 60 -10.84 -11.42 23.70
N THR A 61 -9.52 -11.28 23.63
CA THR A 61 -8.78 -11.01 22.38
C THR A 61 -9.07 -12.04 21.30
N SER A 62 -9.15 -13.32 21.64
CA SER A 62 -9.45 -14.39 20.67
C SER A 62 -10.87 -14.25 20.09
N ASP A 63 -11.88 -14.00 20.93
CA ASP A 63 -13.26 -13.84 20.48
C ASP A 63 -13.42 -12.60 19.59
N PHE A 64 -12.76 -11.50 19.99
CA PHE A 64 -12.78 -10.27 19.21
C PHE A 64 -12.15 -10.47 17.82
N TRP A 65 -10.97 -11.06 17.72
CA TRP A 65 -10.30 -11.23 16.42
C TRP A 65 -10.96 -12.30 15.56
N ARG A 66 -11.58 -13.32 16.16
CA ARG A 66 -12.45 -14.27 15.43
C ARG A 66 -13.67 -13.55 14.85
N CYS A 67 -14.31 -12.66 15.63
CA CYS A 67 -15.40 -11.84 15.12
C CYS A 67 -14.98 -10.92 13.98
N ILE A 68 -13.81 -10.30 14.07
CA ILE A 68 -13.27 -9.47 12.99
C ILE A 68 -13.02 -10.31 11.74
N TRP A 69 -12.42 -11.49 11.88
CA TRP A 69 -12.17 -12.40 10.76
C TRP A 69 -13.46 -12.76 10.03
N ASP A 70 -14.46 -13.22 10.79
CA ASP A 70 -15.75 -13.65 10.24
C ASP A 70 -16.51 -12.45 9.62
N TYR A 71 -16.59 -11.31 10.33
CA TYR A 71 -17.27 -10.10 9.86
C TYR A 71 -16.66 -9.52 8.60
N SER A 72 -15.36 -9.66 8.45
CA SER A 72 -14.62 -9.16 7.29
C SER A 72 -14.62 -10.12 6.11
N ASP A 73 -15.25 -11.31 6.23
CA ASP A 73 -15.21 -12.36 5.20
C ASP A 73 -13.79 -12.61 4.67
N VAL A 74 -12.84 -12.85 5.56
CA VAL A 74 -11.45 -13.05 5.15
C VAL A 74 -11.33 -14.26 4.23
N ILE A 75 -10.78 -14.06 3.04
CA ILE A 75 -10.49 -15.13 2.08
C ILE A 75 -9.21 -15.81 2.51
N ALA A 76 -9.30 -17.11 2.81
CA ALA A 76 -8.17 -17.95 3.18
C ALA A 76 -8.31 -19.32 2.52
N SER A 77 -7.23 -19.88 2.00
CA SER A 77 -7.22 -21.25 1.46
C SER A 77 -7.23 -22.30 2.56
N HIS A 78 -6.80 -21.93 3.75
CA HIS A 78 -6.89 -22.71 4.97
C HIS A 78 -7.15 -21.79 6.15
N GLU A 79 -8.16 -22.11 6.96
CA GLU A 79 -8.46 -21.38 8.19
C GLU A 79 -7.68 -21.94 9.38
N SER A 80 -7.61 -21.18 10.47
CA SER A 80 -7.04 -21.61 11.74
C SER A 80 -8.13 -21.72 12.79
N ASP A 81 -8.21 -22.85 13.49
CA ASP A 81 -9.06 -23.01 14.65
C ASP A 81 -8.59 -22.12 15.81
N ASP A 82 -7.27 -22.03 16.00
CA ASP A 82 -6.66 -21.14 16.97
C ASP A 82 -6.58 -19.71 16.42
N VAL A 83 -7.00 -18.74 17.20
CA VAL A 83 -6.91 -17.31 16.84
C VAL A 83 -5.56 -16.73 17.21
N VAL A 84 -5.06 -17.06 18.39
CA VAL A 84 -3.75 -16.58 18.87
C VAL A 84 -3.10 -17.60 19.82
N CYS A 85 -1.81 -17.79 19.61
CA CYS A 85 -0.94 -18.53 20.55
C CYS A 85 0.13 -17.58 21.08
N ASP A 86 0.58 -17.82 22.31
CA ASP A 86 1.66 -17.04 22.94
C ASP A 86 1.38 -15.52 23.01
N LEU A 87 0.15 -15.13 23.31
CA LEU A 87 -0.31 -13.73 23.31
C LEU A 87 0.54 -12.80 24.20
N ASP A 88 1.16 -13.34 25.25
CA ASP A 88 2.02 -12.63 26.20
C ASP A 88 3.44 -12.36 25.69
N LYS A 89 3.81 -12.94 24.55
CA LYS A 89 5.13 -12.71 23.95
C LYS A 89 5.15 -11.47 23.04
N MET A 90 6.19 -10.63 23.21
CA MET A 90 6.43 -9.45 22.38
C MET A 90 7.93 -9.30 22.07
N PRO A 91 8.40 -9.65 20.87
CA PRO A 91 7.72 -10.36 19.78
C PRO A 91 7.50 -11.84 20.08
N GLY A 92 6.57 -12.48 19.36
CA GLY A 92 6.41 -13.93 19.43
C GLY A 92 4.98 -14.44 19.52
N ALA A 93 3.98 -13.55 19.71
CA ALA A 93 2.60 -13.92 19.54
C ALA A 93 2.34 -14.37 18.10
N SER A 94 1.65 -15.53 17.93
CA SER A 94 1.29 -16.08 16.64
C SER A 94 -0.20 -15.98 16.44
N TRP A 95 -0.62 -15.26 15.39
CA TRP A 95 -2.02 -15.00 15.06
C TRP A 95 -2.49 -15.94 13.96
N PHE A 96 -3.63 -16.59 14.14
CA PHE A 96 -4.21 -17.56 13.20
C PHE A 96 -3.14 -18.53 12.65
N PRO A 97 -2.42 -19.27 13.50
CA PRO A 97 -1.14 -19.91 13.14
C PRO A 97 -1.24 -20.96 12.02
N ALA A 98 -2.43 -21.54 11.80
CA ALA A 98 -2.66 -22.48 10.72
C ALA A 98 -3.22 -21.85 9.45
N ALA A 99 -3.63 -20.57 9.49
CA ALA A 99 -4.25 -19.93 8.35
C ALA A 99 -3.27 -19.75 7.18
N ARG A 100 -3.83 -19.84 5.97
CA ARG A 100 -3.12 -19.60 4.71
C ARG A 100 -3.95 -18.65 3.86
N LEU A 101 -3.43 -17.49 3.57
CA LEU A 101 -4.14 -16.44 2.84
C LEU A 101 -3.18 -15.56 2.04
N ASN A 102 -3.75 -14.74 1.17
CA ASN A 102 -3.01 -13.71 0.47
C ASN A 102 -3.60 -12.33 0.74
N PHE A 103 -2.75 -11.38 1.10
CA PHE A 103 -3.15 -10.00 1.38
C PHE A 103 -3.78 -9.32 0.16
N ALA A 104 -3.16 -9.45 -1.02
CA ALA A 104 -3.66 -8.83 -2.24
C ALA A 104 -4.99 -9.45 -2.70
N GLU A 105 -5.18 -10.77 -2.53
CA GLU A 105 -6.45 -11.45 -2.83
C GLU A 105 -7.60 -10.82 -2.06
N ASN A 106 -7.42 -10.61 -0.77
CA ASN A 106 -8.42 -9.98 0.09
C ASN A 106 -8.74 -8.54 -0.30
N LEU A 107 -7.76 -7.76 -0.73
CA LEU A 107 -7.96 -6.38 -1.20
C LEU A 107 -8.58 -6.30 -2.59
N LEU A 108 -8.31 -7.26 -3.46
CA LEU A 108 -8.77 -7.29 -4.85
C LEU A 108 -10.08 -8.07 -5.05
N ARG A 109 -10.71 -8.56 -3.99
CA ARG A 109 -11.96 -9.36 -4.07
C ARG A 109 -13.14 -8.57 -4.65
N ARG A 110 -13.17 -7.24 -4.46
CA ARG A 110 -14.20 -6.39 -5.03
C ARG A 110 -13.95 -6.17 -6.50
N ARG A 111 -15.02 -6.25 -7.30
CA ARG A 111 -14.99 -6.12 -8.76
C ARG A 111 -16.04 -5.12 -9.21
N GLY A 112 -16.00 -4.76 -10.48
CA GLY A 112 -16.97 -3.89 -11.13
C GLY A 112 -16.40 -2.52 -11.47
N ASP A 113 -17.26 -1.68 -12.03
CA ASP A 113 -16.96 -0.35 -12.58
C ASP A 113 -16.91 0.78 -11.53
N GLN A 114 -17.23 0.45 -10.26
CA GLN A 114 -17.14 1.44 -9.19
C GLN A 114 -15.71 1.89 -8.98
N THR A 115 -15.53 3.16 -8.63
CA THR A 115 -14.22 3.76 -8.37
C THR A 115 -13.55 3.10 -7.16
N ALA A 116 -12.38 2.51 -7.39
CA ALA A 116 -11.51 1.95 -6.36
C ALA A 116 -10.49 2.98 -5.87
N ILE A 117 -9.89 3.75 -6.78
CA ILE A 117 -8.85 4.74 -6.48
C ILE A 117 -9.18 6.06 -7.17
N ILE A 118 -9.04 7.16 -6.44
CA ILE A 118 -9.00 8.52 -6.98
C ILE A 118 -7.60 9.05 -6.70
N SER A 119 -6.82 9.29 -7.76
CA SER A 119 -5.51 9.90 -7.67
C SER A 119 -5.58 11.38 -8.02
N LEU A 120 -5.05 12.22 -7.12
CA LEU A 120 -5.00 13.69 -7.27
C LEU A 120 -3.55 14.13 -7.15
N LEU A 121 -3.04 14.76 -8.21
CA LEU A 121 -1.70 15.33 -8.22
C LEU A 121 -1.72 16.83 -7.95
N GLU A 122 -0.62 17.39 -7.47
CA GLU A 122 -0.53 18.84 -7.19
C GLU A 122 -0.67 19.72 -8.44
N ASN A 123 -0.40 19.20 -9.63
CA ASN A 123 -0.65 19.91 -10.89
C ASN A 123 -2.13 19.97 -11.29
N GLY A 124 -3.03 19.41 -10.44
CA GLY A 124 -4.47 19.38 -10.66
C GLY A 124 -4.96 18.19 -11.49
N ALA A 125 -4.05 17.32 -11.96
CA ALA A 125 -4.46 16.11 -12.64
C ALA A 125 -5.23 15.20 -11.68
N ARG A 126 -6.37 14.67 -12.15
CA ARG A 126 -7.24 13.76 -11.42
C ARG A 126 -7.55 12.55 -12.27
N THR A 127 -7.26 11.38 -11.76
CA THR A 127 -7.59 10.11 -12.40
C THR A 127 -8.45 9.26 -11.48
N GLU A 128 -9.33 8.47 -12.08
CA GLU A 128 -10.11 7.45 -11.37
C GLU A 128 -9.79 6.08 -11.95
N THR A 129 -9.67 5.10 -11.09
CA THR A 129 -9.44 3.70 -11.46
C THR A 129 -10.56 2.87 -10.87
N SER A 130 -11.26 2.09 -11.68
CA SER A 130 -12.30 1.17 -11.20
C SER A 130 -11.69 -0.05 -10.50
N PHE A 131 -12.52 -0.84 -9.80
CA PHE A 131 -12.06 -2.10 -9.20
C PHE A 131 -11.62 -3.10 -10.28
N ASP A 132 -12.30 -3.16 -11.40
CA ASP A 132 -11.90 -4.04 -12.51
C ASP A 132 -10.61 -3.57 -13.18
N ASP A 133 -10.44 -2.27 -13.44
CA ASP A 133 -9.20 -1.73 -13.97
C ASP A 133 -8.02 -1.94 -13.02
N LEU A 134 -8.23 -1.76 -11.71
CA LEU A 134 -7.19 -2.02 -10.71
C LEU A 134 -6.74 -3.48 -10.76
N TYR A 135 -7.69 -4.40 -10.80
CA TYR A 135 -7.37 -5.83 -10.88
C TYR A 135 -6.60 -6.17 -12.15
N GLN A 136 -7.03 -5.67 -13.31
CA GLN A 136 -6.36 -5.90 -14.59
C GLN A 136 -4.92 -5.36 -14.59
N GLN A 137 -4.72 -4.15 -14.07
CA GLN A 137 -3.39 -3.57 -13.94
C GLN A 137 -2.50 -4.41 -13.01
N VAL A 138 -3.04 -4.85 -11.87
CA VAL A 138 -2.30 -5.72 -10.95
C VAL A 138 -1.96 -7.07 -11.61
N ALA A 139 -2.89 -7.68 -12.35
CA ALA A 139 -2.64 -8.94 -13.05
C ALA A 139 -1.49 -8.82 -14.06
N ALA A 140 -1.49 -7.76 -14.86
CA ALA A 140 -0.43 -7.49 -15.83
C ALA A 140 0.94 -7.30 -15.16
N ILE A 141 1.01 -6.51 -14.08
CA ILE A 141 2.28 -6.25 -13.37
C ILE A 141 2.74 -7.49 -12.59
N ALA A 142 1.83 -8.27 -11.99
CA ALA A 142 2.16 -9.54 -11.33
C ALA A 142 2.76 -10.54 -12.34
N ALA A 143 2.18 -10.65 -13.55
CA ALA A 143 2.73 -11.48 -14.62
C ALA A 143 4.13 -10.99 -15.05
N ALA A 144 4.34 -9.68 -15.17
CA ALA A 144 5.64 -9.11 -15.49
C ALA A 144 6.70 -9.43 -14.41
N LEU A 145 6.36 -9.29 -13.12
CA LEU A 145 7.22 -9.63 -11.99
C LEU A 145 7.55 -11.14 -11.97
N SER A 146 6.53 -11.98 -12.16
CA SER A 146 6.70 -13.45 -12.24
C SER A 146 7.62 -13.83 -13.40
N ALA A 147 7.46 -13.21 -14.58
CA ALA A 147 8.34 -13.45 -15.75
C ALA A 147 9.80 -13.01 -15.50
N ARG A 148 10.05 -12.16 -14.52
CA ARG A 148 11.39 -11.78 -14.02
C ARG A 148 11.85 -12.65 -12.87
N GLY A 149 11.14 -13.74 -12.57
CA GLY A 149 11.50 -14.68 -11.53
C GLY A 149 11.32 -14.14 -10.10
N VAL A 150 10.44 -13.15 -9.89
CA VAL A 150 10.05 -12.75 -8.53
C VAL A 150 9.25 -13.88 -7.91
N ALA A 151 9.67 -14.30 -6.73
CA ALA A 151 9.13 -15.45 -5.98
C ALA A 151 8.79 -15.06 -4.54
N PRO A 152 8.07 -15.91 -3.80
CA PRO A 152 7.78 -15.67 -2.39
C PRO A 152 9.04 -15.36 -1.58
N GLY A 153 8.97 -14.29 -0.78
CA GLY A 153 10.09 -13.81 0.03
C GLY A 153 11.10 -12.92 -0.70
N ASP A 154 11.04 -12.76 -2.02
CA ASP A 154 11.79 -11.72 -2.73
C ASP A 154 11.29 -10.32 -2.30
N ARG A 155 12.16 -9.31 -2.40
CA ARG A 155 11.81 -7.93 -2.05
C ARG A 155 11.64 -7.12 -3.30
N VAL A 156 10.54 -6.39 -3.35
CA VAL A 156 10.21 -5.40 -4.38
C VAL A 156 10.13 -4.04 -3.73
N ALA A 157 10.87 -3.07 -4.24
CA ALA A 157 10.93 -1.73 -3.67
C ALA A 157 10.18 -0.70 -4.53
N GLY A 158 9.62 0.33 -3.89
CA GLY A 158 9.01 1.48 -4.54
C GLY A 158 9.65 2.79 -4.07
N PHE A 159 10.33 3.50 -4.97
CA PHE A 159 10.74 4.90 -4.79
C PHE A 159 9.73 5.78 -5.52
N MET A 160 8.55 5.89 -4.92
CA MET A 160 7.31 6.31 -5.59
C MET A 160 6.53 7.33 -4.76
N PRO A 161 5.88 8.31 -5.40
CA PRO A 161 4.85 9.10 -4.76
C PRO A 161 3.58 8.29 -4.56
N ASN A 162 2.59 8.88 -3.89
CA ASN A 162 1.30 8.21 -3.63
C ASN A 162 0.38 8.31 -4.85
N VAL A 163 0.57 7.42 -5.81
CA VAL A 163 -0.19 7.31 -7.07
C VAL A 163 -0.73 5.89 -7.28
N THR A 164 -1.63 5.72 -8.25
CA THR A 164 -2.26 4.42 -8.55
C THR A 164 -1.23 3.33 -8.83
N GLU A 165 -0.18 3.63 -9.60
CA GLU A 165 0.88 2.69 -9.98
C GLU A 165 1.63 2.15 -8.76
N THR A 166 1.76 2.93 -7.69
CA THR A 166 2.34 2.47 -6.41
C THR A 166 1.50 1.38 -5.76
N VAL A 167 0.17 1.57 -5.76
CA VAL A 167 -0.78 0.58 -5.24
C VAL A 167 -0.76 -0.68 -6.11
N VAL A 168 -0.76 -0.52 -7.43
CA VAL A 168 -0.68 -1.64 -8.39
C VAL A 168 0.60 -2.45 -8.16
N ALA A 169 1.76 -1.80 -8.07
CA ALA A 169 3.05 -2.48 -7.84
C ALA A 169 3.09 -3.23 -6.50
N MET A 170 2.55 -2.61 -5.42
CA MET A 170 2.44 -3.24 -4.11
C MET A 170 1.55 -4.50 -4.16
N LEU A 171 0.36 -4.38 -4.75
CA LEU A 171 -0.58 -5.50 -4.84
C LEU A 171 -0.04 -6.62 -5.75
N ALA A 172 0.63 -6.27 -6.83
CA ALA A 172 1.29 -7.23 -7.71
C ALA A 172 2.43 -7.99 -7.01
N ALA A 173 3.27 -7.29 -6.25
CA ALA A 173 4.34 -7.94 -5.47
C ALA A 173 3.76 -8.86 -4.39
N THR A 174 2.79 -8.37 -3.62
CA THR A 174 2.19 -9.15 -2.52
C THR A 174 1.32 -10.30 -3.00
N SER A 175 0.73 -10.22 -4.20
CA SER A 175 0.00 -11.35 -4.80
C SER A 175 0.94 -12.56 -5.04
N LEU A 176 2.19 -12.33 -5.37
CA LEU A 176 3.23 -13.35 -5.57
C LEU A 176 3.92 -13.81 -4.27
N GLY A 177 3.47 -13.33 -3.11
CA GLY A 177 4.14 -13.62 -1.83
C GLY A 177 5.45 -12.87 -1.64
N ALA A 178 5.76 -11.89 -2.49
CA ALA A 178 6.94 -11.05 -2.33
C ALA A 178 6.70 -9.94 -1.29
N VAL A 179 7.78 -9.45 -0.71
CA VAL A 179 7.77 -8.39 0.30
C VAL A 179 7.84 -7.03 -0.38
N TRP A 180 6.85 -6.18 -0.14
CA TRP A 180 6.86 -4.79 -0.59
C TRP A 180 7.51 -3.86 0.44
N THR A 181 8.35 -2.95 -0.03
CA THR A 181 8.89 -1.83 0.75
C THR A 181 8.87 -0.55 -0.08
N SER A 182 8.66 0.61 0.53
CA SER A 182 8.62 1.87 -0.22
C SER A 182 9.18 3.06 0.54
N CYS A 183 9.68 4.02 -0.23
CA CYS A 183 10.07 5.36 0.21
C CYS A 183 9.42 6.40 -0.69
N SER A 184 9.09 7.56 -0.12
CA SER A 184 8.68 8.72 -0.88
C SER A 184 9.86 9.28 -1.73
N PRO A 185 9.62 9.83 -2.93
CA PRO A 185 10.69 10.31 -3.82
C PRO A 185 11.41 11.58 -3.31
N ASP A 186 10.89 12.23 -2.26
CA ASP A 186 11.52 13.35 -1.59
C ASP A 186 12.67 12.95 -0.64
N PHE A 187 12.80 11.65 -0.31
CA PHE A 187 13.95 11.19 0.45
C PHE A 187 15.27 11.44 -0.30
N GLY A 188 16.27 11.92 0.44
CA GLY A 188 17.64 12.01 -0.06
C GLY A 188 18.24 10.62 -0.31
N PHE A 189 19.27 10.54 -1.18
CA PHE A 189 19.96 9.30 -1.54
C PHE A 189 20.31 8.43 -0.32
N GLN A 190 20.98 9.02 0.70
CA GLN A 190 21.36 8.29 1.90
C GLN A 190 20.14 7.70 2.64
N GLY A 191 19.05 8.46 2.74
CA GLY A 191 17.83 7.99 3.39
C GLY A 191 17.16 6.82 2.66
N VAL A 192 17.31 6.72 1.33
CA VAL A 192 16.87 5.58 0.53
C VAL A 192 17.79 4.39 0.74
N MET A 193 19.13 4.61 0.70
CA MET A 193 20.14 3.56 0.91
C MET A 193 20.04 2.93 2.30
N ASP A 194 19.77 3.71 3.34
CA ASP A 194 19.56 3.22 4.71
C ASP A 194 18.37 2.26 4.82
N ARG A 195 17.41 2.30 3.87
CA ARG A 195 16.23 1.44 3.81
C ARG A 195 16.41 0.31 2.82
N PHE A 196 16.59 0.65 1.55
CA PHE A 196 16.63 -0.35 0.48
C PHE A 196 17.91 -1.18 0.51
N GLY A 197 19.04 -0.60 0.93
CA GLY A 197 20.29 -1.33 1.11
C GLY A 197 20.19 -2.46 2.16
N GLN A 198 19.34 -2.27 3.20
CA GLN A 198 19.13 -3.33 4.19
C GLN A 198 18.29 -4.50 3.65
N VAL A 199 17.27 -4.20 2.85
CA VAL A 199 16.33 -5.24 2.37
C VAL A 199 16.78 -5.89 1.08
N LYS A 200 17.69 -5.28 0.33
CA LYS A 200 18.27 -5.79 -0.91
C LYS A 200 17.19 -6.19 -1.91
N PRO A 201 16.44 -5.23 -2.46
CA PRO A 201 15.35 -5.51 -3.39
C PRO A 201 15.87 -6.06 -4.71
N LYS A 202 15.07 -6.95 -5.33
CA LYS A 202 15.30 -7.50 -6.66
C LYS A 202 14.77 -6.61 -7.78
N VAL A 203 13.64 -5.94 -7.53
CA VAL A 203 13.01 -5.00 -8.46
C VAL A 203 12.75 -3.68 -7.76
N LEU A 204 13.02 -2.57 -8.46
CA LEU A 204 12.73 -1.21 -8.03
C LEU A 204 11.71 -0.57 -8.97
N PHE A 205 10.56 -0.20 -8.46
CA PHE A 205 9.65 0.75 -9.11
C PHE A 205 10.04 2.17 -8.70
N ALA A 206 10.16 3.07 -9.67
CA ALA A 206 10.51 4.46 -9.41
C ALA A 206 9.76 5.41 -10.35
N ALA A 207 9.36 6.58 -9.85
CA ALA A 207 8.84 7.63 -10.69
C ALA A 207 9.98 8.39 -11.40
N ASN A 208 9.75 8.81 -12.65
CA ASN A 208 10.69 9.72 -13.35
C ASN A 208 10.78 11.08 -12.65
N GLY A 209 9.77 11.44 -11.87
CA GLY A 209 9.71 12.64 -11.07
C GLY A 209 8.39 12.76 -10.32
N TYR A 210 8.20 13.86 -9.62
CA TYR A 210 6.98 14.13 -8.85
C TYR A 210 6.72 15.64 -8.76
N TYR A 211 5.47 16.00 -8.44
CA TYR A 211 5.08 17.38 -8.18
C TYR A 211 5.09 17.66 -6.68
N TYR A 212 5.76 18.73 -6.28
CA TYR A 212 5.76 19.18 -4.89
C TYR A 212 5.95 20.70 -4.81
N ASN A 213 5.14 21.36 -3.99
CA ASN A 213 5.15 22.81 -3.78
C ASN A 213 5.05 23.59 -5.10
N GLY A 214 4.16 23.16 -5.99
CA GLY A 214 3.89 23.80 -7.30
C GLY A 214 5.00 23.63 -8.34
N ARG A 215 5.90 22.68 -8.15
CA ARG A 215 7.01 22.41 -9.08
C ARG A 215 7.12 20.92 -9.39
N ALA A 216 7.60 20.63 -10.61
CA ALA A 216 8.05 19.30 -10.96
C ALA A 216 9.48 19.09 -10.46
N HIS A 217 9.75 17.94 -9.89
CA HIS A 217 11.07 17.51 -9.41
C HIS A 217 11.46 16.25 -10.17
N ASP A 218 12.54 16.29 -10.91
CA ASP A 218 13.12 15.11 -11.57
C ASP A 218 13.74 14.16 -10.55
N SER A 219 13.59 12.85 -10.75
CA SER A 219 14.10 11.80 -9.88
C SER A 219 15.12 10.88 -10.56
N LEU A 220 15.29 10.95 -11.88
CA LEU A 220 16.06 9.97 -12.66
C LEU A 220 17.52 9.86 -12.23
N ASP A 221 18.20 10.98 -11.97
CA ASP A 221 19.58 10.95 -11.49
C ASP A 221 19.71 10.22 -10.14
N LYS A 222 18.75 10.44 -9.23
CA LYS A 222 18.71 9.74 -7.94
C LYS A 222 18.41 8.26 -8.12
N VAL A 223 17.49 7.92 -9.01
CA VAL A 223 17.15 6.52 -9.34
C VAL A 223 18.35 5.80 -9.93
N ARG A 224 19.12 6.45 -10.81
CA ARG A 224 20.36 5.91 -11.38
C ARG A 224 21.37 5.59 -10.27
N GLN A 225 21.65 6.53 -9.37
CA GLN A 225 22.57 6.33 -8.25
C GLN A 225 22.11 5.17 -7.34
N ILE A 226 20.82 5.07 -7.04
CA ILE A 226 20.26 3.96 -6.25
C ILE A 226 20.48 2.62 -6.98
N ALA A 227 20.24 2.59 -8.29
CA ALA A 227 20.38 1.37 -9.09
C ALA A 227 21.83 0.92 -9.21
N GLU A 228 22.79 1.83 -9.26
CA GLU A 228 24.21 1.53 -9.29
C GLU A 228 24.74 0.97 -7.95
N GLU A 229 24.19 1.43 -6.82
CA GLU A 229 24.68 1.05 -5.48
C GLU A 229 24.00 -0.21 -4.92
N ILE A 230 22.80 -0.57 -5.38
CA ILE A 230 22.10 -1.76 -4.91
C ILE A 230 22.38 -2.94 -5.84
N GLU A 231 23.43 -3.70 -5.56
CA GLU A 231 23.88 -4.85 -6.36
C GLU A 231 22.78 -5.94 -6.59
N SER A 232 21.78 -6.01 -5.71
CA SER A 232 20.70 -7.00 -5.82
C SER A 232 19.63 -6.64 -6.85
N LEU A 233 19.64 -5.40 -7.41
CA LEU A 233 18.65 -4.97 -8.38
C LEU A 233 18.88 -5.64 -9.74
N GLU A 234 17.91 -6.42 -10.15
CA GLU A 234 17.86 -7.06 -11.47
C GLU A 234 17.05 -6.23 -12.48
N GLN A 235 16.12 -5.40 -12.00
CA GLN A 235 15.21 -4.61 -12.83
C GLN A 235 14.81 -3.29 -12.15
N VAL A 236 14.81 -2.21 -12.94
CA VAL A 236 14.20 -0.93 -12.58
C VAL A 236 12.97 -0.71 -13.48
N VAL A 237 11.84 -0.32 -12.89
CA VAL A 237 10.58 -0.05 -13.59
C VAL A 237 10.23 1.42 -13.39
N ILE A 238 10.23 2.20 -14.46
CA ILE A 238 10.00 3.64 -14.42
C ILE A 238 8.52 3.95 -14.67
N VAL A 239 7.92 4.70 -13.78
CA VAL A 239 6.59 5.30 -13.92
C VAL A 239 6.74 6.75 -14.37
N GLU A 240 6.13 7.09 -15.49
CA GLU A 240 6.18 8.42 -16.10
C GLU A 240 5.09 9.30 -15.49
N LEU A 241 5.44 10.20 -14.57
CA LEU A 241 4.51 11.12 -13.90
C LEU A 241 4.69 12.58 -14.28
N ILE A 242 5.91 12.99 -14.64
CA ILE A 242 6.18 14.33 -15.10
C ILE A 242 6.51 14.30 -16.59
N GLU A 243 6.06 15.35 -17.32
CA GLU A 243 6.47 15.56 -18.68
C GLU A 243 7.96 15.93 -18.68
N GLN A 244 8.73 15.22 -19.48
CA GLN A 244 10.13 15.60 -19.70
C GLN A 244 10.15 16.83 -20.61
N ALA A 245 10.97 17.83 -20.27
CA ALA A 245 11.16 18.98 -21.14
C ALA A 245 11.74 18.50 -22.48
N PRO A 246 11.21 18.97 -23.63
CA PRO A 246 11.76 18.59 -24.94
C PRO A 246 13.22 19.02 -25.03
N ASP A 247 14.07 18.11 -25.51
CA ASP A 247 15.45 18.44 -25.87
C ASP A 247 15.46 19.59 -26.86
N THR A 248 16.09 20.71 -26.50
CA THR A 248 16.28 21.87 -27.39
C THR A 248 17.44 21.67 -28.39
N ALA A 249 17.63 20.45 -28.86
CA ALA A 249 18.56 20.15 -29.96
C ALA A 249 17.76 19.54 -31.13
N ASP A 250 17.48 20.42 -32.07
CA ASP A 250 17.08 20.22 -33.47
C ASP A 250 17.32 18.79 -34.00
N SER A 251 16.28 17.96 -34.13
CA SER A 251 16.21 16.93 -35.18
C SER A 251 14.81 16.32 -35.23
N GLY A 252 14.27 16.37 -36.45
CA GLY A 252 12.96 15.94 -36.89
C GLY A 252 12.48 14.58 -36.34
N GLY A 253 11.18 14.57 -36.08
CA GLY A 253 10.45 13.47 -35.49
C GLY A 253 10.72 12.10 -36.06
N VAL A 254 10.79 11.14 -35.19
CA VAL A 254 10.20 9.80 -35.32
C VAL A 254 10.10 9.22 -33.91
N ALA A 255 8.93 8.67 -33.57
CA ALA A 255 8.77 7.85 -32.39
C ALA A 255 9.79 6.71 -32.46
N SER A 256 10.89 6.81 -31.72
CA SER A 256 11.91 5.77 -31.69
C SER A 256 11.55 4.73 -30.64
N HIS A 257 11.48 3.52 -31.10
CA HIS A 257 11.27 2.30 -30.35
C HIS A 257 12.21 2.20 -29.14
N LEU A 258 11.65 2.23 -27.95
CA LEU A 258 12.36 1.99 -26.70
C LEU A 258 12.76 0.51 -26.61
N THR A 259 13.95 0.21 -27.10
CA THR A 259 14.68 -1.01 -26.73
C THR A 259 15.85 -0.59 -25.85
N GLY A 260 15.65 -0.66 -24.53
CA GLY A 260 16.73 -0.62 -23.56
C GLY A 260 17.33 0.74 -23.19
N HIS A 261 16.85 1.86 -23.71
CA HIS A 261 17.36 3.20 -23.37
C HIS A 261 16.22 4.15 -23.07
N ILE A 262 16.16 4.67 -21.85
CA ILE A 262 15.36 5.84 -21.50
C ILE A 262 16.27 7.06 -21.78
N GLU A 263 16.13 7.63 -22.98
CA GLU A 263 16.80 8.88 -23.34
C GLU A 263 15.91 10.05 -22.92
N GLY A 264 16.32 10.78 -21.93
CA GLY A 264 15.67 12.02 -21.50
C GLY A 264 16.58 12.83 -20.59
N HIS A 265 16.98 13.98 -21.04
CA HIS A 265 17.72 15.07 -20.39
C HIS A 265 18.72 14.69 -19.29
N THR A 266 19.98 14.74 -19.67
CA THR A 266 21.21 14.31 -19.06
C THR A 266 21.54 12.85 -19.33
N ASP A 267 22.81 12.51 -19.48
CA ASP A 267 23.39 11.18 -19.78
C ASP A 267 23.04 10.05 -18.75
N ALA A 268 21.84 10.06 -18.19
CA ALA A 268 21.40 9.14 -17.15
C ALA A 268 20.89 7.81 -17.74
N HIS A 269 21.81 7.02 -18.25
CA HIS A 269 21.55 5.64 -18.60
C HIS A 269 21.31 4.84 -17.31
N ILE A 270 20.07 4.32 -17.11
CA ILE A 270 19.74 3.41 -16.02
C ILE A 270 19.77 1.99 -16.59
N SER A 271 20.74 1.21 -16.16
CA SER A 271 20.87 -0.17 -16.59
C SER A 271 19.62 -0.99 -16.22
N ASN A 272 19.13 -1.81 -17.14
CA ASN A 272 17.97 -2.66 -16.94
C ASN A 272 16.66 -1.92 -16.61
N ALA A 273 16.50 -0.67 -17.06
CA ALA A 273 15.26 0.08 -16.91
C ALA A 273 14.24 -0.30 -18.00
N VAL A 274 12.97 -0.33 -17.61
CA VAL A 274 11.81 -0.48 -18.49
C VAL A 274 10.72 0.47 -18.05
N LEU A 275 9.81 0.82 -18.96
CA LEU A 275 8.64 1.61 -18.58
C LEU A 275 7.56 0.72 -17.96
N PHE A 276 6.87 1.24 -16.95
CA PHE A 276 5.70 0.60 -16.34
C PHE A 276 4.62 0.33 -17.39
N SER A 277 4.35 1.30 -18.25
CA SER A 277 3.40 1.21 -19.33
C SER A 277 3.73 0.10 -20.35
N ASP A 278 5.02 -0.17 -20.59
CA ASP A 278 5.46 -1.26 -21.47
C ASP A 278 5.22 -2.63 -20.84
N TRP A 279 5.49 -2.77 -19.54
CA TRP A 279 5.19 -3.99 -18.80
C TRP A 279 3.71 -4.27 -18.80
N GLN A 280 2.90 -3.26 -18.50
CA GLN A 280 1.45 -3.37 -18.49
C GLN A 280 0.90 -3.78 -19.87
N ARG A 281 1.37 -3.14 -20.94
CA ARG A 281 0.96 -3.46 -22.31
C ARG A 281 1.36 -4.86 -22.74
N LYS A 282 2.58 -5.28 -22.39
CA LYS A 282 3.12 -6.61 -22.77
C LYS A 282 2.35 -7.76 -22.13
N HIS A 283 1.74 -7.54 -20.99
CA HIS A 283 1.01 -8.55 -20.22
C HIS A 283 -0.50 -8.23 -20.10
N ALA A 284 -1.04 -7.39 -20.99
CA ALA A 284 -2.43 -6.96 -20.96
C ALA A 284 -3.44 -8.09 -21.22
N ASP A 285 -3.00 -9.20 -21.76
CA ASP A 285 -3.77 -10.42 -22.00
C ASP A 285 -3.95 -11.30 -20.76
N VAL A 286 -3.18 -11.04 -19.70
CA VAL A 286 -3.30 -11.74 -18.43
C VAL A 286 -4.49 -11.20 -17.64
N THR A 287 -5.50 -12.04 -17.42
CA THR A 287 -6.76 -11.64 -16.77
C THR A 287 -6.96 -12.23 -15.37
N GLU A 288 -6.08 -13.13 -14.95
CA GLU A 288 -6.17 -13.81 -13.66
C GLU A 288 -4.86 -13.70 -12.88
N ILE A 289 -4.98 -13.59 -11.57
CA ILE A 289 -3.84 -13.54 -10.65
C ILE A 289 -3.78 -14.88 -9.89
N ALA A 290 -2.64 -15.54 -9.96
CA ALA A 290 -2.35 -16.66 -9.07
C ALA A 290 -1.85 -16.10 -7.72
N PHE A 291 -2.69 -16.16 -6.70
CA PHE A 291 -2.36 -15.66 -5.37
C PHE A 291 -1.57 -16.69 -4.57
N GLU A 292 -0.34 -16.35 -4.21
CA GLU A 292 0.49 -17.19 -3.34
C GLU A 292 -0.04 -17.17 -1.90
N GLN A 293 -0.36 -18.33 -1.36
CA GLN A 293 -0.95 -18.48 -0.03
C GLN A 293 0.14 -18.59 1.04
N LEU A 294 0.22 -17.58 1.88
CA LEU A 294 1.23 -17.43 2.92
C LEU A 294 0.68 -17.76 4.31
N PRO A 295 1.55 -18.17 5.27
CA PRO A 295 1.18 -18.33 6.67
C PRO A 295 0.85 -16.99 7.35
#